data_6e2a6998685becbf5fe0bb2ededffe2d
#
_entry.id   6e2a6998685becbf5fe0bb2ededffe2d
#
_cell.length_a   1.000
_cell.length_b   1.000
_cell.length_c   1.000
_cell.angle_alpha   90.00
_cell.angle_beta   90.00
_cell.angle_gamma   90.00
#
_symmetry.space_group_name_H-M   'P 1'
#
loop_
_entity.id
_entity.type
_entity.pdbx_description
1 polymer ?
#
loop_
_entity_poly.entity_id
_entity_poly.type
_entity_poly.pdbx_seq_one_letter_code
_entity_poly.pdbx_strand_id
1 'polypeptide(L)'
;EAGCDIDMMTGIYCENLCRLVREGKLSEDLIDESCMRILELKNKLGLFENPYKDADETKEKEVILCKEHRDLAREAARKSFVLLKNEEKILPLGKEKKIAWVGPYVHSRNLMGAWSFIGDAKDVTNLEEAVKAQADTTNMSFHAGSPMLGSDIRLEGFGEAMEQSTTPEEEEAMLLEAVNAAKEADVV
;
A
#
# COMPACT_ATOMS: atom_id res chain seq x y z
N GLU A 1 -30.83 -13.72 -0.67
CA GLU A 1 -30.98 -14.44 -1.96
C GLU A 1 -29.76 -14.30 -2.87
N ALA A 2 -29.04 -13.20 -2.81
CA ALA A 2 -27.83 -12.97 -3.64
C ALA A 2 -26.55 -13.69 -3.11
N GLY A 3 -26.62 -14.38 -1.96
CA GLY A 3 -25.51 -15.14 -1.38
C GLY A 3 -24.48 -14.31 -0.62
N CYS A 4 -24.85 -13.14 -0.15
CA CYS A 4 -24.02 -12.35 0.73
C CYS A 4 -24.31 -12.73 2.20
N ASP A 5 -23.36 -13.32 2.89
CA ASP A 5 -23.54 -13.84 4.24
C ASP A 5 -23.21 -12.84 5.35
N ILE A 6 -22.42 -11.81 5.06
CA ILE A 6 -21.96 -10.82 6.02
C ILE A 6 -22.20 -9.41 5.48
N ASP A 7 -22.89 -8.59 6.26
CA ASP A 7 -22.99 -7.16 6.03
C ASP A 7 -21.89 -6.45 6.84
N MET A 8 -20.94 -5.87 6.11
CA MET A 8 -19.84 -5.13 6.72
C MET A 8 -20.12 -3.62 6.61
N MET A 9 -20.34 -2.97 7.72
CA MET A 9 -20.49 -1.52 7.92
C MET A 9 -21.82 -0.89 7.50
N THR A 10 -22.66 -1.49 6.63
CA THR A 10 -23.89 -0.81 6.17
C THR A 10 -25.02 -0.88 7.16
N GLY A 11 -25.07 -1.86 8.08
CA GLY A 11 -26.15 -2.08 9.04
C GLY A 11 -27.47 -2.56 8.41
N ILE A 12 -27.53 -2.76 7.10
CA ILE A 12 -28.75 -3.11 6.37
C ILE A 12 -29.38 -4.40 6.89
N TYR A 13 -28.57 -5.41 7.25
CA TYR A 13 -29.08 -6.67 7.78
C TYR A 13 -29.70 -6.49 9.16
N CYS A 14 -29.02 -5.78 10.06
CA CYS A 14 -29.53 -5.52 11.41
C CYS A 14 -30.86 -4.76 11.39
N GLU A 15 -31.01 -3.80 10.50
CA GLU A 15 -32.20 -2.96 10.42
C GLU A 15 -33.40 -3.64 9.74
N ASN A 16 -33.15 -4.56 8.80
CA ASN A 16 -34.20 -5.02 7.90
C ASN A 16 -34.55 -6.49 8.01
N LEU A 17 -33.63 -7.42 8.32
CA LEU A 17 -33.89 -8.86 8.24
C LEU A 17 -35.08 -9.30 9.09
N CYS A 18 -35.13 -8.90 10.37
CA CYS A 18 -36.23 -9.28 11.25
C CYS A 18 -37.61 -8.79 10.75
N ARG A 19 -37.66 -7.60 10.16
CA ARG A 19 -38.90 -7.05 9.60
C ARG A 19 -39.33 -7.84 8.36
N LEU A 20 -38.40 -8.13 7.44
CA LEU A 20 -38.68 -8.86 6.22
C LEU A 20 -39.18 -10.28 6.47
N VAL A 21 -38.64 -10.97 7.48
CA VAL A 21 -39.13 -12.30 7.91
C VAL A 21 -40.55 -12.19 8.46
N ARG A 22 -40.83 -11.24 9.36
CA ARG A 22 -42.16 -11.03 9.92
C ARG A 22 -43.24 -10.67 8.89
N GLU A 23 -42.82 -9.97 7.83
CA GLU A 23 -43.68 -9.60 6.72
C GLU A 23 -43.83 -10.75 5.68
N GLY A 24 -43.18 -11.89 5.87
CA GLY A 24 -43.22 -13.05 4.97
C GLY A 24 -42.50 -12.79 3.61
N LYS A 25 -41.66 -11.77 3.54
CA LYS A 25 -40.93 -11.40 2.32
C LYS A 25 -39.56 -12.12 2.21
N LEU A 26 -39.07 -12.66 3.31
CA LEU A 26 -37.83 -13.40 3.39
C LEU A 26 -38.05 -14.66 4.25
N SER A 27 -37.59 -15.81 3.78
CA SER A 27 -37.60 -17.05 4.58
C SER A 27 -36.52 -16.98 5.65
N GLU A 28 -36.85 -17.43 6.86
CA GLU A 28 -35.89 -17.59 7.95
C GLU A 28 -34.82 -18.63 7.60
N ASP A 29 -35.17 -19.69 6.84
CA ASP A 29 -34.22 -20.72 6.38
C ASP A 29 -33.02 -20.11 5.63
N LEU A 30 -33.22 -19.06 4.84
CA LEU A 30 -32.12 -18.38 4.13
C LEU A 30 -31.15 -17.67 5.09
N ILE A 31 -31.67 -17.18 6.21
CA ILE A 31 -30.84 -16.56 7.27
C ILE A 31 -30.07 -17.65 7.99
N ASP A 32 -30.72 -18.76 8.33
CA ASP A 32 -30.11 -19.90 9.00
C ASP A 32 -29.00 -20.52 8.15
N GLU A 33 -29.24 -20.71 6.86
CA GLU A 33 -28.18 -21.18 5.92
C GLU A 33 -26.96 -20.23 5.90
N SER A 34 -27.21 -18.92 5.86
CA SER A 34 -26.14 -17.91 5.88
C SER A 34 -25.36 -17.95 7.19
N CYS A 35 -26.06 -18.03 8.33
CA CYS A 35 -25.44 -18.17 9.66
C CYS A 35 -24.64 -19.47 9.76
N MET A 36 -25.18 -20.58 9.26
CA MET A 36 -24.48 -21.88 9.29
C MET A 36 -23.18 -21.84 8.54
N ARG A 37 -23.12 -21.21 7.36
CA ARG A 37 -21.85 -21.05 6.61
C ARG A 37 -20.77 -20.33 7.43
N ILE A 38 -21.14 -19.31 8.17
CA ILE A 38 -20.22 -18.59 9.05
C ILE A 38 -19.81 -19.42 10.27
N LEU A 39 -20.74 -20.12 10.89
CA LEU A 39 -20.46 -21.00 12.02
C LEU A 39 -19.56 -22.17 11.62
N GLU A 40 -19.80 -22.78 10.46
CA GLU A 40 -18.92 -23.81 9.92
C GLU A 40 -17.49 -23.31 9.66
N LEU A 41 -17.34 -22.09 9.12
CA LEU A 41 -16.03 -21.49 8.92
C LEU A 41 -15.32 -21.29 10.26
N LYS A 42 -16.01 -20.75 11.27
CA LYS A 42 -15.46 -20.58 12.62
C LYS A 42 -15.05 -21.93 13.24
N ASN A 43 -15.86 -22.96 13.04
CA ASN A 43 -15.55 -24.31 13.50
C ASN A 43 -14.31 -24.89 12.80
N LYS A 44 -14.22 -24.79 11.48
CA LYS A 44 -13.04 -25.21 10.71
C LYS A 44 -11.76 -24.48 11.14
N LEU A 45 -11.88 -23.25 11.55
CA LEU A 45 -10.78 -22.44 12.11
C LEU A 45 -10.47 -22.80 13.57
N GLY A 46 -11.24 -23.64 14.24
CA GLY A 46 -11.04 -24.02 15.66
C GLY A 46 -11.32 -22.88 16.65
N LEU A 47 -12.14 -21.89 16.25
CA LEU A 47 -12.39 -20.71 17.08
C LEU A 47 -13.33 -20.99 18.26
N PHE A 48 -14.10 -22.07 18.22
CA PHE A 48 -14.95 -22.50 19.33
C PHE A 48 -14.15 -23.17 20.44
N GLU A 49 -13.08 -23.89 20.08
CA GLU A 49 -12.19 -24.55 21.03
C GLU A 49 -11.19 -23.56 21.65
N ASN A 50 -10.60 -22.71 20.80
CA ASN A 50 -9.66 -21.68 21.25
C ASN A 50 -9.66 -20.45 20.31
N PRO A 51 -10.45 -19.40 20.65
CA PRO A 51 -10.50 -18.19 19.83
C PRO A 51 -9.18 -17.40 19.80
N TYR A 52 -8.25 -17.67 20.72
CA TYR A 52 -6.97 -16.99 20.84
C TYR A 52 -5.78 -17.84 20.39
N LYS A 53 -6.02 -18.95 19.68
CA LYS A 53 -4.97 -19.90 19.30
C LYS A 53 -3.82 -19.30 18.49
N ASP A 54 -4.10 -18.22 17.76
CA ASP A 54 -3.14 -17.56 16.89
C ASP A 54 -2.61 -16.23 17.49
N ALA A 55 -3.04 -15.87 18.70
CA ALA A 55 -2.58 -14.71 19.43
C ALA A 55 -1.29 -15.04 20.21
N ASP A 56 -0.15 -14.85 19.57
CA ASP A 56 1.18 -15.11 20.14
C ASP A 56 2.14 -13.98 19.76
N GLU A 57 2.47 -13.14 20.74
CA GLU A 57 3.36 -11.99 20.55
C GLU A 57 4.80 -12.40 20.17
N THR A 58 5.24 -13.59 20.57
CA THR A 58 6.56 -14.10 20.20
C THR A 58 6.56 -14.48 18.73
N LYS A 59 5.55 -15.22 18.32
CA LYS A 59 5.36 -15.63 16.93
C LYS A 59 5.17 -14.41 16.00
N GLU A 60 4.49 -13.37 16.47
CA GLU A 60 4.35 -12.11 15.73
C GLU A 60 5.73 -11.53 15.38
N LYS A 61 6.63 -11.42 16.35
CA LYS A 61 7.99 -10.89 16.16
C LYS A 61 8.85 -11.74 15.22
N GLU A 62 8.61 -13.05 15.19
CA GLU A 62 9.33 -13.97 14.32
C GLU A 62 8.82 -13.94 12.88
N VAL A 63 7.53 -13.69 12.68
CA VAL A 63 6.87 -13.83 11.37
C VAL A 63 6.76 -12.49 10.64
N ILE A 64 6.43 -11.40 11.35
CA ILE A 64 6.27 -10.09 10.70
C ILE A 64 7.61 -9.63 10.14
N LEU A 65 7.62 -9.30 8.84
CA LEU A 65 8.80 -8.85 8.09
C LEU A 65 9.97 -9.85 8.12
N CYS A 66 9.70 -11.13 8.37
CA CYS A 66 10.74 -12.16 8.29
C CYS A 66 11.35 -12.21 6.89
N LYS A 67 12.56 -12.77 6.81
CA LYS A 67 13.32 -12.80 5.55
C LYS A 67 12.56 -13.51 4.43
N GLU A 68 11.90 -14.61 4.73
CA GLU A 68 11.14 -15.42 3.78
C GLU A 68 10.00 -14.62 3.15
N HIS A 69 9.25 -13.87 3.96
CA HIS A 69 8.15 -13.03 3.48
C HIS A 69 8.67 -11.86 2.63
N ARG A 70 9.77 -11.25 3.03
CA ARG A 70 10.41 -10.16 2.26
C ARG A 70 10.96 -10.66 0.93
N ASP A 71 11.57 -11.83 0.91
CA ASP A 71 12.11 -12.46 -0.31
C ASP A 71 10.97 -12.83 -1.28
N LEU A 72 9.86 -13.38 -0.76
CA LEU A 72 8.67 -13.70 -1.55
C LEU A 72 8.02 -12.42 -2.14
N ALA A 73 7.89 -11.37 -1.35
CA ALA A 73 7.36 -10.09 -1.80
C ALA A 73 8.24 -9.49 -2.92
N ARG A 74 9.57 -9.56 -2.78
CA ARG A 74 10.52 -9.12 -3.81
C ARG A 74 10.38 -9.95 -5.09
N GLU A 75 10.24 -11.26 -4.97
CA GLU A 75 10.06 -12.14 -6.13
C GLU A 75 8.75 -11.84 -6.84
N ALA A 76 7.65 -11.69 -6.10
CA ALA A 76 6.36 -11.30 -6.66
C ALA A 76 6.43 -9.97 -7.41
N ALA A 77 7.06 -8.95 -6.82
CA ALA A 77 7.29 -7.67 -7.46
C ALA A 77 8.09 -7.81 -8.76
N ARG A 78 9.21 -8.55 -8.73
CA ARG A 78 10.04 -8.78 -9.94
C ARG A 78 9.27 -9.48 -11.06
N LYS A 79 8.38 -10.41 -10.73
CA LYS A 79 7.56 -11.14 -11.72
C LYS A 79 6.38 -10.30 -12.24
N SER A 80 5.98 -9.25 -11.53
CA SER A 80 4.88 -8.37 -11.92
C SER A 80 5.29 -7.25 -12.89
N PHE A 81 6.57 -7.00 -13.09
CA PHE A 81 7.02 -5.98 -14.03
C PHE A 81 6.68 -6.35 -15.47
N VAL A 82 6.06 -5.40 -16.18
CA VAL A 82 5.76 -5.51 -17.61
C VAL A 82 6.44 -4.37 -18.35
N LEU A 83 7.36 -4.70 -19.26
CA LEU A 83 8.02 -3.72 -20.12
C LEU A 83 7.07 -3.37 -21.29
N LEU A 84 6.39 -2.23 -21.19
CA LEU A 84 5.40 -1.80 -22.19
C LEU A 84 6.05 -1.22 -23.45
N LYS A 85 7.21 -0.54 -23.30
CA LYS A 85 7.89 0.12 -24.42
C LYS A 85 9.40 0.20 -24.14
N ASN A 86 10.21 -0.14 -25.13
CA ASN A 86 11.67 0.05 -25.15
C ASN A 86 12.20 0.06 -26.61
N GLU A 87 11.56 0.82 -27.49
CA GLU A 87 11.82 0.83 -28.93
C GLU A 87 13.25 1.31 -29.25
N GLU A 88 13.73 2.30 -28.51
CA GLU A 88 15.08 2.87 -28.67
C GLU A 88 16.15 2.09 -27.88
N LYS A 89 15.77 0.98 -27.23
CA LYS A 89 16.66 0.15 -26.40
C LYS A 89 17.39 0.95 -25.33
N ILE A 90 16.71 1.95 -24.76
CA ILE A 90 17.27 2.77 -23.68
C ILE A 90 17.53 1.94 -22.42
N LEU A 91 16.74 0.90 -22.18
CA LEU A 91 16.95 -0.05 -21.09
C LEU A 91 17.68 -1.31 -21.59
N PRO A 92 18.63 -1.85 -20.81
CA PRO A 92 19.13 -1.33 -19.52
C PRO A 92 19.95 -0.06 -19.69
N LEU A 93 19.90 0.84 -18.69
CA LEU A 93 20.64 2.10 -18.68
C LEU A 93 22.16 1.81 -18.62
N GLY A 94 22.94 2.55 -19.42
CA GLY A 94 24.40 2.51 -19.34
C GLY A 94 24.90 3.13 -18.02
N LYS A 95 25.97 2.56 -17.45
CA LYS A 95 26.54 3.01 -16.19
C LYS A 95 27.21 4.41 -16.28
N GLU A 96 27.57 4.82 -17.48
CA GLU A 96 28.17 6.12 -17.78
C GLU A 96 27.15 7.25 -17.82
N LYS A 97 25.87 6.93 -17.89
CA LYS A 97 24.79 7.91 -18.03
C LYS A 97 24.62 8.73 -16.76
N LYS A 98 24.41 10.03 -16.95
CA LYS A 98 23.91 10.90 -15.89
C LYS A 98 22.41 10.71 -15.76
N ILE A 99 21.95 10.28 -14.58
CA ILE A 99 20.55 9.95 -14.32
C ILE A 99 20.00 10.88 -13.24
N ALA A 100 18.90 11.56 -13.55
CA ALA A 100 18.13 12.29 -12.55
C ALA A 100 16.90 11.48 -12.16
N TRP A 101 16.83 11.05 -10.91
CA TRP A 101 15.66 10.43 -10.31
C TRP A 101 14.75 11.51 -9.78
N VAL A 102 13.56 11.65 -10.34
CA VAL A 102 12.62 12.73 -9.99
C VAL A 102 11.27 12.15 -9.59
N GLY A 103 10.72 12.65 -8.51
CA GLY A 103 9.37 12.31 -8.06
C GLY A 103 9.24 12.31 -6.54
N PRO A 104 8.01 12.50 -6.03
CA PRO A 104 7.74 12.69 -4.60
C PRO A 104 8.14 11.48 -3.74
N TYR A 105 8.21 10.29 -4.33
CA TYR A 105 8.58 9.05 -3.64
C TYR A 105 10.08 8.77 -3.61
N VAL A 106 10.93 9.61 -4.20
CA VAL A 106 12.39 9.40 -4.23
C VAL A 106 12.95 9.32 -2.82
N HIS A 107 12.59 10.25 -1.95
CA HIS A 107 13.05 10.32 -0.56
C HIS A 107 12.02 9.83 0.46
N SER A 108 10.76 9.71 0.05
CA SER A 108 9.68 9.38 0.98
C SER A 108 9.71 7.93 1.40
N ARG A 109 9.48 7.68 2.68
CA ARG A 109 9.22 6.35 3.24
C ARG A 109 7.73 6.04 3.36
N ASN A 110 6.85 6.98 3.00
CA ASN A 110 5.41 6.79 3.02
C ASN A 110 4.92 6.07 1.76
N LEU A 111 5.40 4.84 1.55
CA LEU A 111 5.07 4.01 0.39
C LEU A 111 3.94 3.02 0.65
N MET A 112 3.49 2.89 1.90
CA MET A 112 2.46 1.93 2.29
C MET A 112 1.04 2.39 1.91
N GLY A 113 0.84 3.69 1.73
CA GLY A 113 -0.45 4.29 1.38
C GLY A 113 -1.41 4.43 2.56
N ALA A 114 -2.54 5.11 2.32
CA ALA A 114 -3.50 5.50 3.34
C ALA A 114 -4.18 4.32 4.06
N TRP A 115 -4.32 3.19 3.40
CA TRP A 115 -4.99 2.01 3.94
C TRP A 115 -4.10 1.10 4.75
N SER A 116 -2.83 1.42 4.91
CA SER A 116 -1.93 0.59 5.71
C SER A 116 -2.18 0.66 7.22
N PHE A 117 -2.84 1.69 7.73
CA PHE A 117 -3.16 2.01 9.13
C PHE A 117 -2.11 1.59 10.18
N ILE A 118 -1.44 0.46 9.98
CA ILE A 118 -0.41 -0.11 10.84
C ILE A 118 0.84 -0.34 10.01
N GLY A 119 1.95 0.15 10.50
CA GLY A 119 3.26 0.01 9.88
C GLY A 119 4.19 1.12 10.35
N ASP A 120 5.49 0.85 10.32
CA ASP A 120 6.49 1.82 10.71
C ASP A 120 7.29 2.24 9.47
N ALA A 121 7.38 3.54 9.24
CA ALA A 121 8.14 4.10 8.12
C ALA A 121 9.62 3.69 8.12
N LYS A 122 10.18 3.34 9.31
CA LYS A 122 11.56 2.81 9.42
C LYS A 122 11.76 1.48 8.70
N ASP A 123 10.69 0.68 8.54
CA ASP A 123 10.73 -0.63 7.87
C ASP A 123 10.62 -0.52 6.35
N VAL A 124 10.37 0.70 5.85
CA VAL A 124 10.27 1.00 4.42
C VAL A 124 11.61 1.49 3.89
N THR A 125 12.09 0.89 2.81
CA THR A 125 13.24 1.38 2.05
C THR A 125 12.74 2.30 0.94
N ASN A 126 13.16 3.57 0.92
CA ASN A 126 12.78 4.49 -0.14
C ASN A 126 13.57 4.22 -1.44
N LEU A 127 13.19 4.89 -2.52
CA LEU A 127 13.79 4.64 -3.84
C LEU A 127 15.29 4.96 -3.88
N GLU A 128 15.70 6.09 -3.32
CA GLU A 128 17.11 6.50 -3.25
C GLU A 128 17.97 5.45 -2.52
N GLU A 129 17.51 5.01 -1.35
CA GLU A 129 18.20 3.98 -0.57
C GLU A 129 18.31 2.65 -1.33
N ALA A 130 17.22 2.25 -2.00
CA ALA A 130 17.19 1.02 -2.79
C ALA A 130 18.17 1.08 -3.98
N VAL A 131 18.26 2.21 -4.66
CA VAL A 131 19.18 2.41 -5.79
C VAL A 131 20.62 2.43 -5.29
N LYS A 132 20.92 3.22 -4.22
CA LYS A 132 22.27 3.29 -3.63
C LYS A 132 22.77 1.95 -3.11
N ALA A 133 21.89 1.07 -2.68
CA ALA A 133 22.26 -0.27 -2.23
C ALA A 133 22.62 -1.24 -3.36
N GLN A 134 22.26 -0.94 -4.61
CA GLN A 134 22.39 -1.87 -5.73
C GLN A 134 23.25 -1.36 -6.88
N ALA A 135 23.54 -0.07 -6.94
CA ALA A 135 24.28 0.56 -8.04
C ALA A 135 25.31 1.58 -7.54
N ASP A 136 26.33 1.82 -8.36
CA ASP A 136 27.17 3.01 -8.23
C ASP A 136 26.36 4.23 -8.63
N THR A 137 26.20 5.15 -7.71
CA THR A 137 25.35 6.35 -7.86
C THR A 137 26.16 7.63 -8.15
N THR A 138 27.45 7.52 -8.50
CA THR A 138 28.33 8.68 -8.77
C THR A 138 27.74 9.63 -9.82
N ASN A 139 27.06 9.09 -10.84
CA ASN A 139 26.43 9.84 -11.92
C ASN A 139 24.89 9.98 -11.71
N MET A 140 24.40 9.85 -10.50
CA MET A 140 22.97 9.92 -10.21
C MET A 140 22.64 11.07 -9.26
N SER A 141 21.53 11.71 -9.50
CA SER A 141 20.95 12.72 -8.59
C SER A 141 19.49 12.34 -8.24
N PHE A 142 19.03 12.80 -7.08
CA PHE A 142 17.75 12.41 -6.51
C PHE A 142 17.00 13.66 -6.04
N HIS A 143 15.82 13.89 -6.61
CA HIS A 143 15.03 15.10 -6.40
C HIS A 143 13.55 14.75 -6.24
N ALA A 144 12.90 15.31 -5.23
CA ALA A 144 11.46 15.08 -5.04
C ALA A 144 10.63 15.72 -6.17
N GLY A 145 10.98 16.92 -6.60
CA GLY A 145 10.29 17.65 -7.67
C GLY A 145 8.92 18.18 -7.30
N SER A 146 8.21 17.49 -6.42
CA SER A 146 6.93 17.90 -5.84
C SER A 146 6.73 17.23 -4.48
N PRO A 147 5.88 17.76 -3.60
CA PRO A 147 5.45 17.02 -2.42
C PRO A 147 4.53 15.85 -2.81
N MET A 148 4.29 14.94 -1.88
CA MET A 148 3.31 13.85 -2.07
C MET A 148 1.87 14.37 -2.16
N LEU A 149 1.57 15.41 -1.38
CA LEU A 149 0.31 16.14 -1.41
C LEU A 149 0.64 17.61 -1.58
N GLY A 150 0.00 18.28 -2.52
CA GLY A 150 0.16 19.71 -2.73
C GLY A 150 -0.39 20.50 -1.53
N SER A 151 0.08 21.75 -1.39
CA SER A 151 -0.34 22.67 -0.34
C SER A 151 -1.85 22.95 -0.30
N ASP A 152 -2.55 22.67 -1.39
CA ASP A 152 -4.00 22.81 -1.55
C ASP A 152 -4.81 21.57 -1.16
N ILE A 153 -4.15 20.44 -0.88
CA ILE A 153 -4.81 19.17 -0.56
C ILE A 153 -4.67 18.88 0.94
N ARG A 154 -5.82 18.72 1.60
CA ARG A 154 -5.90 18.25 2.99
C ARG A 154 -6.71 16.97 3.06
N LEU A 155 -6.11 15.91 3.57
CA LEU A 155 -6.80 14.64 3.85
C LEU A 155 -7.13 14.58 5.34
N GLU A 156 -8.25 15.15 5.73
CA GLU A 156 -8.72 15.09 7.13
C GLU A 156 -8.97 13.62 7.53
N GLY A 157 -8.44 13.22 8.69
CA GLY A 157 -8.70 11.90 9.28
C GLY A 157 -7.70 10.79 8.94
N PHE A 158 -6.67 11.05 8.13
CA PHE A 158 -5.65 10.05 7.80
C PHE A 158 -4.34 10.19 8.60
N GLY A 159 -4.32 11.04 9.64
CA GLY A 159 -3.20 11.18 10.57
C GLY A 159 -2.03 12.02 10.04
N GLU A 160 -1.11 12.36 10.94
CA GLU A 160 0.06 13.22 10.68
C GLU A 160 0.98 12.70 9.55
N ALA A 161 0.97 11.41 9.26
CA ALA A 161 1.80 10.82 8.20
C ALA A 161 1.43 11.29 6.78
N MET A 162 0.28 11.92 6.61
CA MET A 162 -0.18 12.50 5.35
C MET A 162 -0.22 14.03 5.36
N GLU A 163 0.04 14.66 6.50
CA GLU A 163 0.13 16.12 6.63
C GLU A 163 1.55 16.59 6.31
N GLN A 164 2.00 16.47 5.08
CA GLN A 164 3.10 17.29 4.60
C GLN A 164 2.53 18.63 4.16
N SER A 165 2.51 19.58 5.07
CA SER A 165 2.21 20.97 4.73
C SER A 165 3.44 21.61 4.10
N THR A 166 3.54 21.61 2.79
CA THR A 166 4.47 22.46 2.03
C THR A 166 3.83 23.80 1.74
N THR A 167 4.64 24.83 1.58
CA THR A 167 4.18 26.13 1.06
C THR A 167 4.30 26.15 -0.47
N PRO A 168 3.53 27.02 -1.18
CA PRO A 168 3.67 27.18 -2.62
C PRO A 168 5.11 27.53 -3.05
N GLU A 169 5.83 28.32 -2.25
CA GLU A 169 7.22 28.70 -2.51
C GLU A 169 8.16 27.49 -2.41
N GLU A 170 7.95 26.61 -1.45
CA GLU A 170 8.71 25.36 -1.32
C GLU A 170 8.44 24.42 -2.49
N GLU A 171 7.19 24.32 -2.94
CA GLU A 171 6.80 23.51 -4.10
C GLU A 171 7.46 24.01 -5.39
N GLU A 172 7.49 25.36 -5.59
CA GLU A 172 8.15 25.94 -6.73
C GLU A 172 9.67 25.71 -6.69
N ALA A 173 10.28 25.81 -5.50
CA ALA A 173 11.71 25.51 -5.33
C ALA A 173 12.04 24.05 -5.64
N MET A 174 11.25 23.10 -5.16
CA MET A 174 11.41 21.67 -5.45
C MET A 174 11.29 21.39 -6.95
N LEU A 175 10.30 22.00 -7.61
CA LEU A 175 10.11 21.85 -9.05
C LEU A 175 11.31 22.41 -9.84
N LEU A 176 11.78 23.61 -9.47
CA LEU A 176 12.91 24.26 -10.13
C LEU A 176 14.20 23.42 -9.99
N GLU A 177 14.46 22.88 -8.82
CA GLU A 177 15.59 21.97 -8.56
C GLU A 177 15.53 20.75 -9.47
N ALA A 178 14.38 20.07 -9.53
CA ALA A 178 14.19 18.89 -10.38
C ALA A 178 14.34 19.21 -11.87
N VAL A 179 13.81 20.35 -12.33
CA VAL A 179 13.95 20.81 -13.72
C VAL A 179 15.41 21.10 -14.06
N ASN A 180 16.17 21.69 -13.16
CA ASN A 180 17.58 21.94 -13.38
C ASN A 180 18.39 20.64 -13.44
N ALA A 181 18.14 19.72 -12.54
CA ALA A 181 18.76 18.38 -12.59
C ALA A 181 18.43 17.63 -13.89
N ALA A 182 17.19 17.70 -14.32
CA ALA A 182 16.73 17.09 -15.57
C ALA A 182 17.45 17.64 -16.81
N LYS A 183 17.77 18.95 -16.84
CA LYS A 183 18.52 19.56 -17.95
C LYS A 183 19.96 19.10 -18.05
N GLU A 184 20.56 18.69 -16.93
CA GLU A 184 21.94 18.23 -16.85
C GLU A 184 22.11 16.72 -17.00
N ALA A 185 21.00 15.98 -16.99
CA ALA A 185 20.96 14.54 -17.07
C ALA A 185 20.85 14.03 -18.52
N ASP A 186 21.39 12.84 -18.78
CA ASP A 186 21.17 12.12 -20.03
C ASP A 186 19.82 11.40 -20.03
N VAL A 187 19.33 11.04 -18.83
CA VAL A 187 18.08 10.30 -18.60
C VAL A 187 17.41 10.81 -17.32
N VAL A 188 16.09 10.97 -17.39
CA VAL A 188 15.24 11.35 -16.26
C VAL A 188 14.21 10.25 -16.03
#